data_6f5468cf013929cec1e4d48f200ef914
#
_entry.id   6f5468cf013929cec1e4d48f200ef914
#
_cell.length_a   1.000
_cell.length_b   1.000
_cell.length_c   1.000
_cell.angle_alpha   90.00
_cell.angle_beta   90.00
_cell.angle_gamma   90.00
#
_symmetry.space_group_name_H-M   'P 1'
#
loop_
_entity.id
_entity.type
_entity.pdbx_description
1 polymer ?
#
loop_
_entity_poly.entity_id
_entity_poly.type
_entity_poly.pdbx_seq_one_letter_code
_entity_poly.pdbx_strand_id
1 'polypeptide(L)'
;AQTMDIDFRNNSTGKMQSEKMFYYPGMRYQPRNRMVKQWHPTVHYLAKDEVMPGLRLRKSYGLLESVMTDINVGTETGKVFWKVSGWNRDLFKGMDKNYFHAYNLGGVSGYGLNSEKILNATNPIYGINNVESGFYVTNAVDTSRTNLYDIGKTVVFFTKLNAYLGPISNQIVFDFAPGGISDWTFSRLTITESFDQSFGLFGARFRGIYGKIWADDKGIPNQERYTVEGAGSGTMYEKPYLRDASSFYGDTDLRDQYHLAGDANLRAFGNQGFVGVENVFTTTFEGYLTKSILGIKFELAAFLDAGTLTGSKFTVGDYGFSNTSLVDYGLGIRLSKTVFGQPLYLRIDKPMKATIDGESIEGMNDWVFSFQKSI
;
A
#
# COMPACT_ATOMS: atom_id res chain seq x y z
N ALA A 1 -0.84 37.38 13.24
CA ALA A 1 -1.02 35.95 12.99
C ALA A 1 -0.85 35.22 14.31
N GLN A 2 -1.92 34.67 14.89
CA GLN A 2 -1.80 33.76 16.03
C GLN A 2 -1.13 32.47 15.50
N THR A 3 0.09 32.23 15.93
CA THR A 3 0.72 30.92 15.76
C THR A 3 -0.13 29.91 16.52
N MET A 4 -0.80 29.03 15.80
CA MET A 4 -1.54 27.93 16.39
C MET A 4 -0.54 27.05 17.13
N ASP A 5 -0.56 27.09 18.44
CA ASP A 5 0.23 26.17 19.27
C ASP A 5 -0.32 24.74 19.04
N ILE A 6 0.51 23.88 18.48
CA ILE A 6 0.14 22.49 18.17
C ILE A 6 0.34 21.60 19.40
N ASP A 7 1.22 22.01 20.32
CA ASP A 7 1.53 21.26 21.54
C ASP A 7 0.94 21.93 22.78
N PHE A 8 -0.25 21.52 23.14
CA PHE A 8 -0.92 22.02 24.36
C PHE A 8 -0.31 21.45 25.66
N ARG A 9 0.66 20.54 25.60
CA ARG A 9 1.31 19.99 26.79
C ARG A 9 2.18 21.04 27.49
N ASN A 10 2.78 21.96 26.74
CA ASN A 10 3.61 23.05 27.29
C ASN A 10 2.77 24.13 27.96
N ASN A 11 1.47 24.18 27.73
CA ASN A 11 0.54 25.14 28.33
C ASN A 11 -0.15 24.64 29.60
N SER A 12 0.14 23.41 30.03
CA SER A 12 -0.47 22.82 31.21
C SER A 12 0.57 22.45 32.27
N THR A 13 0.37 22.94 33.48
CA THR A 13 1.20 22.60 34.65
C THR A 13 0.75 21.29 35.33
N GLY A 14 -0.22 20.59 34.78
CA GLY A 14 -0.84 19.40 35.35
C GLY A 14 -0.67 18.13 34.51
N LYS A 15 -1.04 16.99 35.09
CA LYS A 15 -1.15 15.70 34.40
C LYS A 15 -2.07 15.85 33.18
N MET A 16 -1.60 15.37 32.01
CA MET A 16 -2.41 15.31 30.81
C MET A 16 -3.75 14.61 31.08
N GLN A 17 -4.85 15.31 30.79
CA GLN A 17 -6.18 14.72 30.93
C GLN A 17 -6.38 13.62 29.91
N SER A 18 -6.86 12.45 30.37
CA SER A 18 -7.17 11.31 29.54
C SER A 18 -8.69 11.12 29.51
N GLU A 19 -9.26 11.00 28.32
CA GLU A 19 -10.64 10.57 28.20
C GLU A 19 -10.82 9.09 28.51
N LYS A 20 -12.01 8.72 28.98
CA LYS A 20 -12.39 7.31 29.10
C LYS A 20 -12.45 6.68 27.69
N MET A 21 -12.18 5.38 27.63
CA MET A 21 -12.30 4.63 26.41
C MET A 21 -13.77 4.60 25.94
N PHE A 22 -14.04 4.89 24.70
CA PHE A 22 -15.38 4.89 24.13
C PHE A 22 -15.40 4.26 22.73
N TYR A 23 -16.56 3.77 22.35
CA TYR A 23 -16.82 3.32 20.99
C TYR A 23 -16.84 4.52 20.04
N TYR A 24 -16.09 4.43 18.95
CA TYR A 24 -16.00 5.51 17.96
C TYR A 24 -16.38 5.01 16.56
N PRO A 25 -17.55 5.37 16.08
CA PRO A 25 -17.98 5.03 14.71
C PRO A 25 -17.34 5.91 13.62
N GLY A 26 -16.23 6.55 13.87
CA GLY A 26 -15.45 7.28 12.86
C GLY A 26 -15.78 8.76 12.68
N MET A 27 -16.71 9.33 13.44
CA MET A 27 -17.30 10.64 13.08
C MET A 27 -17.12 11.77 14.08
N ARG A 28 -16.58 11.54 15.23
CA ARG A 28 -16.52 12.57 16.25
C ARG A 28 -15.26 13.41 16.10
N TYR A 29 -15.40 14.72 16.17
CA TYR A 29 -14.26 15.64 16.28
C TYR A 29 -13.37 15.24 17.45
N GLN A 30 -12.10 14.96 17.19
CA GLN A 30 -11.16 14.58 18.24
C GLN A 30 -10.61 15.84 18.91
N PRO A 31 -10.75 15.95 20.23
CA PRO A 31 -10.14 17.08 20.94
C PRO A 31 -8.62 17.01 20.82
N ARG A 32 -8.00 18.17 20.54
CA ARG A 32 -6.56 18.28 20.32
C ARG A 32 -5.75 18.42 21.62
N ASN A 33 -6.41 18.75 22.72
CA ASN A 33 -5.80 19.10 24.01
C ASN A 33 -5.82 17.98 25.05
N ARG A 34 -6.25 16.80 24.69
CA ARG A 34 -6.29 15.65 25.62
C ARG A 34 -6.02 14.33 24.92
N MET A 35 -5.66 13.33 25.70
CA MET A 35 -5.49 11.96 25.22
C MET A 35 -6.85 11.33 24.96
N VAL A 36 -7.06 10.85 23.72
CA VAL A 36 -8.27 10.18 23.30
C VAL A 36 -8.02 8.69 23.14
N LYS A 37 -8.88 7.87 23.73
CA LYS A 37 -8.86 6.41 23.62
C LYS A 37 -10.15 5.95 22.96
N GLN A 38 -10.02 5.13 21.93
CA GLN A 38 -11.12 4.68 21.11
C GLN A 38 -11.04 3.18 20.89
N TRP A 39 -12.18 2.55 20.66
CA TRP A 39 -12.25 1.18 20.18
C TRP A 39 -13.36 1.03 19.14
N HIS A 40 -13.19 0.09 18.24
CA HIS A 40 -14.24 -0.34 17.32
C HIS A 40 -14.00 -1.79 16.86
N PRO A 41 -15.05 -2.54 16.53
CA PRO A 41 -14.91 -3.85 15.95
C PRO A 41 -14.24 -3.74 14.57
N THR A 42 -13.49 -4.76 14.20
CA THR A 42 -12.89 -4.92 12.87
C THR A 42 -13.26 -6.28 12.31
N VAL A 43 -13.27 -6.36 10.99
CA VAL A 43 -13.38 -7.63 10.27
C VAL A 43 -12.32 -7.58 9.17
N HIS A 44 -11.48 -8.61 9.11
CA HIS A 44 -10.55 -8.84 8.03
C HIS A 44 -10.86 -10.18 7.37
N TYR A 45 -10.31 -10.37 6.20
CA TYR A 45 -10.40 -11.63 5.48
C TYR A 45 -9.00 -12.05 5.04
N LEU A 46 -8.63 -13.29 5.36
CA LEU A 46 -7.46 -13.96 4.81
C LEU A 46 -7.92 -15.31 4.24
N ALA A 47 -7.37 -15.67 3.12
CA ALA A 47 -7.81 -16.87 2.41
C ALA A 47 -7.80 -18.16 3.22
N LYS A 48 -6.81 -18.32 4.11
CA LYS A 48 -6.66 -19.51 4.96
C LYS A 48 -7.45 -19.44 6.27
N ASP A 49 -7.65 -18.25 6.77
CA ASP A 49 -8.27 -18.00 8.07
C ASP A 49 -9.71 -17.50 7.94
N GLU A 50 -10.15 -17.33 6.67
CA GLU A 50 -11.46 -16.82 6.27
C GLU A 50 -11.81 -15.49 6.93
N VAL A 51 -12.95 -15.39 7.56
CA VAL A 51 -13.38 -14.19 8.26
C VAL A 51 -12.62 -14.07 9.57
N MET A 52 -12.08 -12.91 9.83
CA MET A 52 -11.29 -12.62 11.02
C MET A 52 -11.96 -11.46 11.79
N PRO A 53 -12.94 -11.75 12.65
CA PRO A 53 -13.48 -10.78 13.56
C PRO A 53 -12.42 -10.31 14.55
N GLY A 54 -12.50 -9.06 14.96
CA GLY A 54 -11.51 -8.50 15.85
C GLY A 54 -11.88 -7.17 16.47
N LEU A 55 -10.90 -6.59 17.11
CA LEU A 55 -11.02 -5.34 17.84
C LEU A 55 -9.85 -4.42 17.50
N ARG A 56 -10.15 -3.18 17.18
CA ARG A 56 -9.17 -2.10 17.06
C ARG A 56 -9.23 -1.19 18.27
N LEU A 57 -8.08 -0.98 18.88
CA LEU A 57 -7.86 -0.01 19.93
C LEU A 57 -7.01 1.13 19.38
N ARG A 58 -7.37 2.36 19.66
CA ARG A 58 -6.60 3.53 19.27
C ARG A 58 -6.41 4.46 20.46
N LYS A 59 -5.18 4.94 20.62
CA LYS A 59 -4.81 6.00 21.55
C LYS A 59 -4.17 7.12 20.73
N SER A 60 -4.63 8.35 20.89
CA SER A 60 -4.08 9.50 20.15
C SER A 60 -4.10 10.77 20.98
N TYR A 61 -3.10 11.64 20.74
CA TYR A 61 -3.05 12.98 21.29
C TYR A 61 -2.83 13.99 20.16
N GLY A 62 -3.92 14.63 19.76
CA GLY A 62 -3.91 15.65 18.71
C GLY A 62 -3.13 15.24 17.46
N LEU A 63 -2.18 16.07 17.07
CA LEU A 63 -1.27 15.87 15.94
C LEU A 63 0.15 15.45 16.37
N LEU A 64 0.33 15.00 17.61
CA LEU A 64 1.64 14.71 18.18
C LEU A 64 1.95 13.22 18.22
N GLU A 65 0.95 12.40 18.52
CA GLU A 65 1.11 10.95 18.58
C GLU A 65 -0.18 10.19 18.28
N SER A 66 -0.05 8.99 17.76
CA SER A 66 -1.14 8.03 17.64
C SER A 66 -0.58 6.61 17.70
N VAL A 67 -1.23 5.76 18.47
CA VAL A 67 -0.95 4.32 18.52
C VAL A 67 -2.25 3.58 18.25
N MET A 68 -2.18 2.57 17.40
CA MET A 68 -3.29 1.73 17.01
C MET A 68 -2.89 0.27 17.19
N THR A 69 -3.77 -0.50 17.78
CA THR A 69 -3.61 -1.95 17.97
C THR A 69 -4.81 -2.66 17.38
N ASP A 70 -4.59 -3.56 16.47
CA ASP A 70 -5.58 -4.46 15.90
C ASP A 70 -5.34 -5.87 16.44
N ILE A 71 -6.38 -6.55 16.88
CA ILE A 71 -6.35 -7.95 17.32
C ILE A 71 -7.52 -8.66 16.65
N ASN A 72 -7.24 -9.73 15.92
CA ASN A 72 -8.22 -10.48 15.15
C ASN A 72 -8.01 -11.98 15.39
N VAL A 73 -9.06 -12.78 15.21
CA VAL A 73 -9.02 -14.24 15.35
C VAL A 73 -9.54 -14.86 14.05
N GLY A 74 -8.75 -15.73 13.43
CA GLY A 74 -9.17 -16.48 12.25
C GLY A 74 -10.26 -17.49 12.63
N THR A 75 -11.39 -17.48 11.92
CA THR A 75 -12.50 -18.40 12.22
C THR A 75 -12.19 -19.83 11.86
N GLU A 76 -11.41 -20.06 10.82
CA GLU A 76 -11.04 -21.42 10.39
C GLU A 76 -9.89 -21.99 11.22
N THR A 77 -8.84 -21.21 11.48
CA THR A 77 -7.63 -21.72 12.15
C THR A 77 -7.61 -21.51 13.64
N GLY A 78 -8.47 -20.64 14.21
CA GLY A 78 -8.42 -20.22 15.60
C GLY A 78 -7.17 -19.40 15.99
N LYS A 79 -6.32 -19.06 15.03
CA LYS A 79 -5.08 -18.31 15.30
C LYS A 79 -5.38 -16.86 15.62
N VAL A 80 -4.59 -16.29 16.51
CA VAL A 80 -4.64 -14.87 16.87
C VAL A 80 -3.66 -14.09 16.01
N PHE A 81 -4.15 -13.06 15.37
CA PHE A 81 -3.41 -12.10 14.56
C PHE A 81 -3.42 -10.74 15.26
N TRP A 82 -2.29 -10.07 15.24
CA TRP A 82 -2.24 -8.74 15.82
C TRP A 82 -1.31 -7.83 15.05
N LYS A 83 -1.62 -6.54 15.08
CA LYS A 83 -0.79 -5.45 14.58
C LYS A 83 -0.81 -4.29 15.55
N VAL A 84 0.35 -3.76 15.86
CA VAL A 84 0.52 -2.47 16.54
C VAL A 84 1.22 -1.54 15.58
N SER A 85 0.68 -0.34 15.42
CA SER A 85 1.32 0.69 14.61
C SER A 85 1.07 2.06 15.21
N GLY A 86 1.95 2.97 14.94
CA GLY A 86 1.79 4.32 15.45
C GLY A 86 2.83 5.28 14.92
N TRP A 87 2.67 6.51 15.34
CA TRP A 87 3.63 7.57 15.06
C TRP A 87 3.74 8.53 16.24
N ASN A 88 4.89 9.16 16.35
CA ASN A 88 5.19 10.17 17.35
C ASN A 88 6.12 11.22 16.75
N ARG A 89 5.93 12.49 17.09
CA ARG A 89 6.78 13.60 16.63
C ARG A 89 8.03 13.83 17.48
N ASP A 90 8.02 13.37 18.71
CA ASP A 90 9.04 13.69 19.70
C ASP A 90 10.07 12.58 19.93
N LEU A 91 9.93 11.43 19.22
CA LEU A 91 10.78 10.26 19.47
C LEU A 91 12.25 10.55 19.14
N PHE A 92 12.51 11.17 18.00
CA PHE A 92 13.86 11.59 17.60
C PHE A 92 13.90 13.10 17.34
N LYS A 93 14.85 13.76 18.00
CA LYS A 93 15.06 15.20 17.85
C LYS A 93 15.48 15.54 16.42
N GLY A 94 14.84 16.54 15.83
CA GLY A 94 15.15 17.00 14.48
C GLY A 94 14.38 16.31 13.36
N MET A 95 13.64 15.25 13.67
CA MET A 95 12.69 14.60 12.74
C MET A 95 11.29 15.19 12.93
N ASP A 96 10.52 15.27 11.86
CA ASP A 96 9.17 15.82 11.92
C ASP A 96 8.14 14.78 12.35
N LYS A 97 8.43 13.50 12.06
CA LYS A 97 7.55 12.39 12.45
C LYS A 97 8.32 11.07 12.46
N ASN A 98 7.98 10.23 13.41
CA ASN A 98 8.56 8.90 13.54
C ASN A 98 7.43 7.89 13.56
N TYR A 99 7.55 6.82 12.77
CA TYR A 99 6.56 5.76 12.62
C TYR A 99 7.14 4.45 13.14
N PHE A 100 6.30 3.65 13.73
CA PHE A 100 6.65 2.29 14.14
C PHE A 100 5.51 1.34 13.84
N HIS A 101 5.84 0.10 13.58
CA HIS A 101 4.87 -0.98 13.47
C HIS A 101 5.48 -2.30 13.96
N ALA A 102 4.61 -3.18 14.42
CA ALA A 102 4.91 -4.58 14.68
C ALA A 102 3.65 -5.40 14.41
N TYR A 103 3.81 -6.62 13.89
CA TYR A 103 2.68 -7.48 13.58
C TYR A 103 3.05 -8.96 13.69
N ASN A 104 2.03 -9.79 13.87
CA ASN A 104 2.08 -11.25 13.72
C ASN A 104 0.82 -11.71 12.98
N LEU A 105 1.02 -12.37 11.84
CA LEU A 105 -0.02 -12.87 10.95
C LEU A 105 -0.06 -14.40 10.87
N GLY A 106 0.23 -15.07 12.01
CA GLY A 106 0.10 -16.52 12.09
C GLY A 106 1.10 -17.31 11.24
N GLY A 107 2.36 -16.96 11.30
CA GLY A 107 3.45 -17.58 10.52
C GLY A 107 4.36 -16.55 9.84
N VAL A 108 3.89 -15.32 9.74
CA VAL A 108 4.69 -14.17 9.31
C VAL A 108 4.63 -13.11 10.38
N SER A 109 5.77 -12.69 10.87
CA SER A 109 5.89 -11.60 11.85
C SER A 109 6.85 -10.53 11.34
N GLY A 110 6.68 -9.32 11.83
CA GLY A 110 7.58 -8.25 11.45
C GLY A 110 7.48 -7.03 12.35
N TYR A 111 8.46 -6.16 12.25
CA TYR A 111 8.49 -4.86 12.90
C TYR A 111 9.34 -3.88 12.12
N GLY A 112 9.10 -2.61 12.32
CA GLY A 112 9.87 -1.56 11.67
C GLY A 112 9.76 -0.23 12.40
N LEU A 113 10.73 0.63 12.09
CA LEU A 113 10.83 1.98 12.58
C LEU A 113 11.34 2.86 11.43
N ASN A 114 10.70 3.99 11.21
CA ASN A 114 11.13 4.98 10.23
C ASN A 114 10.88 6.40 10.72
N SER A 115 11.68 7.30 10.22
CA SER A 115 11.63 8.72 10.54
C SER A 115 11.50 9.55 9.29
N GLU A 116 10.65 10.55 9.33
CA GLU A 116 10.37 11.48 8.25
C GLU A 116 10.91 12.87 8.59
N LYS A 117 11.56 13.48 7.60
CA LYS A 117 12.00 14.89 7.63
C LYS A 117 11.42 15.65 6.45
N ILE A 118 10.68 16.70 6.73
CA ILE A 118 10.15 17.62 5.73
C ILE A 118 11.27 18.60 5.34
N LEU A 119 11.62 18.61 4.04
CA LEU A 119 12.73 19.44 3.54
C LEU A 119 12.28 20.84 3.12
N ASN A 120 11.03 20.99 2.66
CA ASN A 120 10.54 22.24 2.08
C ASN A 120 9.05 22.44 2.38
N ALA A 121 8.78 23.05 3.54
CA ALA A 121 7.41 23.34 3.97
C ALA A 121 6.88 24.73 3.53
N THR A 122 7.73 25.55 2.89
CA THR A 122 7.45 27.00 2.76
C THR A 122 6.88 27.43 1.42
N ASN A 123 6.89 26.59 0.40
CA ASN A 123 6.36 26.95 -0.91
C ASN A 123 5.10 26.15 -1.26
N PRO A 124 3.90 26.75 -1.24
CA PRO A 124 2.66 26.06 -1.55
C PRO A 124 2.51 25.62 -3.03
N ILE A 125 3.36 26.11 -3.91
CA ILE A 125 3.36 25.75 -5.36
C ILE A 125 4.15 24.45 -5.56
N TYR A 126 5.24 24.27 -4.83
CA TYR A 126 6.02 23.05 -4.81
C TYR A 126 5.56 22.27 -3.58
N GLY A 127 4.84 21.19 -3.74
CA GLY A 127 4.32 20.40 -2.63
C GLY A 127 5.39 20.03 -1.58
N ILE A 128 5.00 19.30 -0.57
CA ILE A 128 5.89 18.92 0.52
C ILE A 128 6.92 17.93 -0.02
N ASN A 129 8.18 18.32 0.00
CA ASN A 129 9.29 17.42 -0.23
C ASN A 129 9.73 16.84 1.12
N ASN A 130 9.82 15.53 1.21
CA ASN A 130 10.27 14.86 2.42
C ASN A 130 11.24 13.72 2.13
N VAL A 131 12.07 13.43 3.12
CA VAL A 131 12.89 12.23 3.17
C VAL A 131 12.40 11.38 4.32
N GLU A 132 12.21 10.11 4.06
CA GLU A 132 11.86 9.09 5.04
C GLU A 132 12.96 8.04 5.03
N SER A 133 13.49 7.67 6.19
CA SER A 133 14.50 6.62 6.31
C SER A 133 14.19 5.74 7.52
N GLY A 134 14.53 4.46 7.41
CA GLY A 134 14.25 3.53 8.48
C GLY A 134 14.68 2.11 8.15
N PHE A 135 14.12 1.18 8.89
CA PHE A 135 14.30 -0.24 8.66
C PHE A 135 13.02 -0.99 8.94
N TYR A 136 12.91 -2.18 8.36
CA TYR A 136 11.91 -3.16 8.72
C TYR A 136 12.50 -4.56 8.72
N VAL A 137 11.86 -5.43 9.49
CA VAL A 137 12.19 -6.84 9.61
C VAL A 137 10.94 -7.64 9.31
N THR A 138 11.07 -8.64 8.45
CA THR A 138 10.04 -9.66 8.21
C THR A 138 10.64 -11.02 8.52
N ASN A 139 9.91 -11.84 9.23
CA ASN A 139 10.29 -13.22 9.55
C ASN A 139 9.13 -14.16 9.21
N ALA A 140 9.32 -14.98 8.19
CA ALA A 140 8.37 -16.01 7.78
C ALA A 140 8.86 -17.37 8.27
N VAL A 141 8.03 -18.05 9.03
CA VAL A 141 8.36 -19.36 9.66
C VAL A 141 7.39 -20.48 9.25
N ASP A 142 6.27 -20.15 8.58
CA ASP A 142 5.26 -21.10 8.19
C ASP A 142 5.18 -21.23 6.67
N THR A 143 5.32 -22.47 6.18
CA THR A 143 5.23 -22.84 4.76
C THR A 143 3.82 -22.75 4.18
N SER A 144 2.80 -22.67 5.02
CA SER A 144 1.41 -22.65 4.56
C SER A 144 1.04 -21.42 3.70
N ARG A 145 1.95 -20.44 3.62
CA ARG A 145 1.84 -19.21 2.81
C ARG A 145 2.99 -19.07 1.82
N THR A 146 3.58 -20.19 1.42
CA THR A 146 4.83 -20.25 0.65
C THR A 146 4.81 -19.51 -0.69
N ASN A 147 3.65 -19.35 -1.29
CA ASN A 147 3.59 -18.65 -2.57
C ASN A 147 3.83 -17.14 -2.45
N LEU A 148 3.62 -16.56 -1.25
CA LEU A 148 3.83 -15.14 -0.99
C LEU A 148 5.11 -14.85 -0.23
N TYR A 149 5.58 -15.83 0.56
CA TYR A 149 6.72 -15.67 1.46
C TYR A 149 7.67 -16.84 1.31
N ASP A 150 8.93 -16.54 1.08
CA ASP A 150 10.00 -17.51 1.32
C ASP A 150 10.31 -17.52 2.82
N ILE A 151 10.53 -18.74 3.38
CA ILE A 151 10.83 -18.93 4.78
C ILE A 151 12.19 -18.32 5.09
N GLY A 152 12.25 -17.51 6.12
CA GLY A 152 13.45 -16.88 6.60
C GLY A 152 13.22 -15.46 7.08
N LYS A 153 14.30 -14.82 7.48
CA LYS A 153 14.32 -13.47 8.04
C LYS A 153 14.89 -12.49 7.03
N THR A 154 14.14 -11.45 6.72
CA THR A 154 14.60 -10.32 5.91
C THR A 154 14.74 -9.09 6.78
N VAL A 155 15.88 -8.42 6.72
CA VAL A 155 16.14 -7.13 7.37
C VAL A 155 16.47 -6.13 6.28
N VAL A 156 15.65 -5.11 6.14
CA VAL A 156 15.81 -4.11 5.08
C VAL A 156 15.94 -2.72 5.69
N PHE A 157 16.96 -2.00 5.29
CA PHE A 157 17.10 -0.56 5.52
C PHE A 157 16.63 0.16 4.27
N PHE A 158 15.92 1.27 4.44
CA PHE A 158 15.41 2.02 3.31
C PHE A 158 15.57 3.52 3.47
N THR A 159 15.63 4.19 2.33
CA THR A 159 15.50 5.63 2.22
C THR A 159 14.55 5.96 1.09
N LYS A 160 13.58 6.81 1.37
CA LYS A 160 12.53 7.23 0.45
C LYS A 160 12.52 8.75 0.35
N LEU A 161 12.61 9.25 -0.88
CA LEU A 161 12.49 10.66 -1.21
C LEU A 161 11.15 10.88 -1.92
N ASN A 162 10.34 11.78 -1.40
CA ASN A 162 9.10 12.22 -2.06
C ASN A 162 9.26 13.69 -2.47
N ALA A 163 8.96 13.96 -3.73
CA ALA A 163 8.97 15.30 -4.30
C ALA A 163 7.67 15.56 -5.06
N TYR A 164 7.06 16.70 -4.80
CA TYR A 164 5.81 17.13 -5.43
C TYR A 164 6.03 18.43 -6.18
N LEU A 165 5.58 18.48 -7.43
CA LEU A 165 5.64 19.66 -8.28
C LEU A 165 4.28 19.88 -8.94
N GLY A 166 3.43 20.67 -8.29
CA GLY A 166 2.04 20.84 -8.73
C GLY A 166 1.31 19.50 -8.78
N PRO A 167 0.78 19.07 -9.96
CA PRO A 167 0.07 17.80 -10.09
C PRO A 167 0.99 16.57 -10.23
N ILE A 168 2.30 16.79 -10.30
CA ILE A 168 3.30 15.72 -10.46
C ILE A 168 3.81 15.32 -9.09
N SER A 169 3.83 14.02 -8.83
CA SER A 169 4.53 13.46 -7.67
C SER A 169 5.60 12.48 -8.11
N ASN A 170 6.77 12.59 -7.52
CA ASN A 170 7.92 11.72 -7.75
C ASN A 170 8.30 11.07 -6.43
N GLN A 171 8.58 9.78 -6.49
CA GLN A 171 9.08 9.02 -5.37
C GLN A 171 10.28 8.20 -5.81
N ILE A 172 11.36 8.27 -5.04
CA ILE A 172 12.54 7.42 -5.21
C ILE A 172 12.71 6.67 -3.91
N VAL A 173 12.78 5.34 -3.98
CA VAL A 173 13.02 4.46 -2.84
C VAL A 173 14.27 3.64 -3.13
N PHE A 174 15.18 3.63 -2.20
CA PHE A 174 16.33 2.75 -2.18
C PHE A 174 16.27 1.86 -0.94
N ASP A 175 16.28 0.55 -1.17
CA ASP A 175 16.27 -0.48 -0.13
C ASP A 175 17.57 -1.26 -0.16
N PHE A 176 18.03 -1.69 1.01
CA PHE A 176 19.23 -2.49 1.17
C PHE A 176 19.05 -3.54 2.28
N ALA A 177 19.22 -4.81 1.92
CA ALA A 177 19.24 -5.93 2.84
C ALA A 177 20.67 -6.47 2.95
N PRO A 178 21.38 -6.20 4.07
CA PRO A 178 22.77 -6.65 4.24
C PRO A 178 22.82 -8.14 4.62
N GLY A 179 23.80 -8.84 4.06
CA GLY A 179 24.15 -10.19 4.47
C GLY A 179 24.56 -10.27 5.94
N GLY A 180 24.40 -11.43 6.55
CA GLY A 180 24.78 -11.71 7.94
C GLY A 180 23.71 -11.38 8.99
N ILE A 181 22.82 -10.43 8.75
CA ILE A 181 21.66 -10.13 9.61
C ILE A 181 20.32 -10.42 8.90
N SER A 182 20.34 -10.49 7.59
CA SER A 182 19.26 -10.95 6.72
C SER A 182 19.66 -12.28 6.07
N ASP A 183 18.68 -13.16 5.83
CA ASP A 183 18.90 -14.42 5.13
C ASP A 183 19.12 -14.23 3.63
N TRP A 184 18.77 -13.08 3.09
CA TRP A 184 18.99 -12.65 1.69
C TRP A 184 19.73 -11.34 1.65
N THR A 185 20.62 -11.21 0.65
CA THR A 185 21.39 -10.00 0.40
C THR A 185 20.93 -9.38 -0.90
N PHE A 186 20.38 -8.19 -0.85
CA PHE A 186 19.94 -7.48 -2.04
C PHE A 186 19.95 -5.96 -1.87
N SER A 187 19.91 -5.27 -3.00
CA SER A 187 19.60 -3.84 -3.07
C SER A 187 18.46 -3.65 -4.07
N ARG A 188 17.59 -2.68 -3.82
CA ARG A 188 16.45 -2.37 -4.69
C ARG A 188 16.33 -0.86 -4.88
N LEU A 189 16.17 -0.43 -6.12
CA LEU A 189 15.84 0.94 -6.50
C LEU A 189 14.45 0.96 -7.13
N THR A 190 13.59 1.80 -6.61
CA THR A 190 12.26 2.05 -7.18
C THR A 190 12.09 3.53 -7.44
N ILE A 191 11.71 3.89 -8.66
CA ILE A 191 11.37 5.26 -9.06
C ILE A 191 9.92 5.23 -9.52
N THR A 192 9.08 6.04 -8.92
CA THR A 192 7.68 6.19 -9.31
C THR A 192 7.41 7.65 -9.62
N GLU A 193 6.83 7.91 -10.78
CA GLU A 193 6.31 9.21 -11.16
C GLU A 193 4.81 9.11 -11.37
N SER A 194 4.05 10.05 -10.87
CA SER A 194 2.62 10.11 -11.12
C SER A 194 2.13 11.54 -11.33
N PHE A 195 1.09 11.64 -12.14
CA PHE A 195 0.41 12.88 -12.51
C PHE A 195 -1.09 12.65 -12.45
N ASP A 196 -1.83 13.56 -11.84
CA ASP A 196 -3.31 13.56 -11.86
C ASP A 196 -3.80 15.01 -11.95
N GLN A 197 -4.41 15.35 -13.08
CA GLN A 197 -4.93 16.70 -13.32
C GLN A 197 -6.30 16.66 -13.98
N SER A 198 -7.22 17.44 -13.46
CA SER A 198 -8.53 17.67 -14.06
C SER A 198 -8.64 19.04 -14.73
N PHE A 199 -9.31 19.07 -15.86
CA PHE A 199 -9.58 20.25 -16.68
C PHE A 199 -11.10 20.36 -16.91
N GLY A 200 -11.81 20.89 -15.95
CA GLY A 200 -13.28 20.91 -15.98
C GLY A 200 -13.89 19.52 -15.87
N LEU A 201 -14.57 19.08 -16.94
CA LEU A 201 -15.17 17.74 -17.01
C LEU A 201 -14.18 16.64 -17.41
N PHE A 202 -13.04 17.02 -17.98
CA PHE A 202 -12.01 16.09 -18.44
C PHE A 202 -10.87 16.01 -17.43
N GLY A 203 -10.12 14.93 -17.45
CA GLY A 203 -8.89 14.82 -16.73
C GLY A 203 -8.00 13.73 -17.31
N ALA A 204 -6.75 13.74 -16.87
CA ALA A 204 -5.74 12.76 -17.25
C ALA A 204 -4.96 12.32 -16.03
N ARG A 205 -4.62 11.04 -15.98
CA ARG A 205 -3.70 10.42 -15.03
C ARG A 205 -2.60 9.70 -15.76
N PHE A 206 -1.44 9.77 -15.19
CA PHE A 206 -0.27 9.02 -15.63
C PHE A 206 0.43 8.46 -14.40
N ARG A 207 0.94 7.25 -14.52
CA ARG A 207 1.87 6.66 -13.56
C ARG A 207 2.96 5.93 -14.35
N GLY A 208 4.20 6.19 -13.98
CA GLY A 208 5.36 5.43 -14.44
C GLY A 208 6.06 4.83 -13.24
N ILE A 209 6.53 3.60 -13.37
CA ILE A 209 7.42 2.97 -12.41
C ILE A 209 8.61 2.36 -13.12
N TYR A 210 9.77 2.59 -12.54
CA TYR A 210 10.99 1.85 -12.82
C TYR A 210 11.48 1.20 -11.54
N GLY A 211 11.67 -0.10 -11.58
CA GLY A 211 12.17 -0.87 -10.46
C GLY A 211 13.25 -1.84 -10.89
N LYS A 212 14.31 -1.92 -10.10
CA LYS A 212 15.40 -2.86 -10.32
C LYS A 212 15.92 -3.42 -9.00
N ILE A 213 16.15 -4.72 -8.98
CA ILE A 213 16.73 -5.43 -7.84
C ILE A 213 18.09 -6.01 -8.27
N TRP A 214 19.07 -5.88 -7.39
CA TRP A 214 20.38 -6.53 -7.46
C TRP A 214 20.48 -7.44 -6.25
N ALA A 215 20.59 -8.74 -6.48
CA ALA A 215 20.70 -9.76 -5.44
C ALA A 215 21.96 -10.60 -5.65
N ASP A 216 22.39 -11.29 -4.61
CA ASP A 216 23.43 -12.31 -4.68
C ASP A 216 22.91 -13.62 -5.32
N ASP A 217 23.74 -14.67 -5.36
CA ASP A 217 23.41 -15.98 -5.96
C ASP A 217 22.19 -16.67 -5.28
N LYS A 218 21.87 -16.30 -4.05
CA LYS A 218 20.68 -16.79 -3.35
C LYS A 218 19.39 -16.17 -3.89
N GLY A 219 19.51 -15.07 -4.60
CA GLY A 219 18.39 -14.32 -5.16
C GLY A 219 17.65 -13.48 -4.12
N ILE A 220 16.41 -13.14 -4.43
CA ILE A 220 15.54 -12.32 -3.59
C ILE A 220 14.32 -13.11 -3.17
N PRO A 221 13.86 -12.99 -1.91
CA PRO A 221 12.65 -13.68 -1.45
C PRO A 221 11.38 -13.09 -2.08
N ASN A 222 10.36 -13.92 -2.21
CA ASN A 222 9.11 -13.56 -2.90
C ASN A 222 8.44 -12.31 -2.30
N GLN A 223 8.50 -12.13 -0.99
CA GLN A 223 7.91 -10.98 -0.31
C GLN A 223 8.56 -9.64 -0.69
N GLU A 224 9.76 -9.66 -1.25
CA GLU A 224 10.51 -8.46 -1.63
C GLU A 224 10.57 -8.22 -3.15
N ARG A 225 9.98 -9.10 -3.95
CA ARG A 225 9.87 -8.91 -5.41
C ARG A 225 8.82 -7.87 -5.75
N TYR A 226 8.98 -7.21 -6.89
CA TYR A 226 7.91 -6.38 -7.45
C TYR A 226 6.74 -7.25 -7.85
N THR A 227 5.53 -6.77 -7.59
CA THR A 227 4.29 -7.46 -7.94
C THR A 227 3.70 -6.86 -9.21
N VAL A 228 3.24 -7.71 -10.11
CA VAL A 228 2.49 -7.27 -11.31
C VAL A 228 1.14 -6.76 -10.87
N GLU A 229 0.54 -7.47 -9.94
CA GLU A 229 -0.69 -7.14 -9.24
C GLU A 229 -0.58 -7.57 -7.78
N GLY A 230 -1.51 -7.10 -6.95
CA GLY A 230 -1.56 -7.41 -5.54
C GLY A 230 -0.72 -6.49 -4.67
N ALA A 231 -0.71 -6.75 -3.37
CA ALA A 231 0.02 -5.92 -2.43
C ALA A 231 1.53 -6.08 -2.62
N GLY A 232 2.18 -5.04 -3.09
CA GLY A 232 3.64 -4.95 -3.14
C GLY A 232 4.29 -4.91 -1.76
N SER A 233 5.62 -4.96 -1.73
CA SER A 233 6.41 -4.94 -0.49
C SER A 233 6.07 -3.75 0.42
N GLY A 234 5.91 -2.56 -0.14
CA GLY A 234 5.53 -1.36 0.62
C GLY A 234 4.16 -1.46 1.28
N THR A 235 3.18 -2.04 0.59
CA THR A 235 1.83 -2.26 1.13
C THR A 235 1.82 -3.29 2.25
N MET A 236 2.73 -4.25 2.22
CA MET A 236 2.84 -5.30 3.22
C MET A 236 3.13 -4.75 4.62
N TYR A 237 3.93 -3.68 4.73
CA TYR A 237 4.23 -3.07 6.03
C TYR A 237 3.09 -2.23 6.56
N GLU A 238 2.48 -1.46 5.68
CA GLU A 238 1.38 -0.59 6.07
C GLU A 238 0.10 -1.38 6.32
N LYS A 239 -0.16 -2.38 5.50
CA LYS A 239 -1.40 -3.17 5.49
C LYS A 239 -1.12 -4.66 5.23
N PRO A 240 -0.48 -5.36 6.15
CA PRO A 240 -0.02 -6.74 5.95
C PRO A 240 -1.14 -7.71 5.57
N TYR A 241 -2.39 -7.46 6.00
CA TYR A 241 -3.54 -8.29 5.65
C TYR A 241 -3.92 -8.23 4.16
N LEU A 242 -3.64 -7.13 3.47
CA LEU A 242 -4.04 -6.97 2.08
C LEU A 242 -3.26 -7.88 1.14
N ARG A 243 -2.04 -8.28 1.50
CA ARG A 243 -1.25 -9.16 0.65
C ARG A 243 -1.91 -10.53 0.47
N ASP A 244 -2.46 -11.07 1.55
CA ASP A 244 -3.15 -12.34 1.51
C ASP A 244 -4.60 -12.23 0.99
N ALA A 245 -5.16 -11.05 0.95
CA ALA A 245 -6.51 -10.80 0.45
C ALA A 245 -6.56 -10.50 -1.05
N SER A 246 -5.42 -10.46 -1.72
CA SER A 246 -5.36 -10.26 -3.17
C SER A 246 -5.52 -11.58 -3.91
N SER A 247 -5.93 -11.50 -5.18
CA SER A 247 -6.40 -12.58 -6.04
C SER A 247 -5.47 -13.79 -6.31
N PHE A 248 -4.36 -13.89 -5.64
CA PHE A 248 -3.28 -14.82 -5.98
C PHE A 248 -3.48 -16.28 -5.59
N TYR A 249 -4.46 -16.58 -4.79
CA TYR A 249 -4.61 -17.93 -4.26
C TYR A 249 -5.70 -18.77 -4.89
N GLY A 250 -6.24 -18.37 -6.01
CA GLY A 250 -6.98 -19.21 -6.94
C GLY A 250 -8.26 -19.91 -6.47
N ASP A 251 -8.46 -20.12 -5.19
CA ASP A 251 -9.49 -21.04 -4.71
C ASP A 251 -10.64 -20.40 -3.93
N THR A 252 -10.73 -19.08 -3.86
CA THR A 252 -11.86 -18.43 -3.19
C THR A 252 -12.42 -17.27 -3.98
N ASP A 253 -13.72 -17.27 -4.18
CA ASP A 253 -14.51 -16.29 -4.94
C ASP A 253 -14.26 -14.82 -4.60
N LEU A 254 -13.89 -14.52 -3.35
CA LEU A 254 -13.60 -13.16 -2.92
C LEU A 254 -12.24 -12.63 -3.42
N ARG A 255 -11.28 -13.51 -3.66
CA ARG A 255 -9.95 -13.13 -4.17
C ARG A 255 -9.96 -12.81 -5.64
N ASP A 256 -10.74 -13.58 -6.41
CA ASP A 256 -10.90 -13.38 -7.84
C ASP A 256 -11.70 -12.12 -8.16
N GLN A 257 -12.37 -11.54 -7.16
CA GLN A 257 -13.23 -10.37 -7.31
C GLN A 257 -12.59 -9.05 -6.82
N TYR A 258 -11.43 -9.09 -6.17
CA TYR A 258 -10.83 -7.92 -5.55
C TYR A 258 -9.43 -7.65 -6.06
N HIS A 259 -9.30 -6.62 -6.88
CA HIS A 259 -8.02 -6.18 -7.42
C HIS A 259 -7.30 -5.23 -6.45
N LEU A 260 -6.03 -5.52 -6.19
CA LEU A 260 -5.07 -4.60 -5.60
C LEU A 260 -4.05 -4.23 -6.65
N ALA A 261 -3.92 -2.93 -6.93
CA ALA A 261 -2.86 -2.46 -7.80
C ALA A 261 -1.50 -2.87 -7.23
N GLY A 262 -0.76 -3.67 -7.97
CA GLY A 262 0.61 -4.05 -7.67
C GLY A 262 1.59 -2.93 -7.98
N ASP A 263 2.87 -3.23 -7.84
CA ASP A 263 3.92 -2.29 -8.23
C ASP A 263 3.82 -1.94 -9.72
N ALA A 264 3.62 -2.96 -10.57
CA ALA A 264 3.47 -2.79 -12.01
C ALA A 264 2.09 -2.27 -12.43
N ASN A 265 1.04 -2.61 -11.71
CA ASN A 265 -0.35 -2.19 -11.96
C ASN A 265 -0.83 -2.46 -13.40
N LEU A 266 -0.62 -3.68 -13.89
CA LEU A 266 -1.07 -4.14 -15.19
C LEU A 266 -2.41 -4.87 -15.04
N ARG A 267 -3.53 -4.20 -15.31
CA ARG A 267 -4.89 -4.59 -14.91
C ARG A 267 -5.40 -5.88 -15.51
N ALA A 268 -5.08 -6.14 -16.77
CA ALA A 268 -5.53 -7.37 -17.44
C ALA A 268 -4.83 -8.62 -16.92
N PHE A 269 -3.66 -8.45 -16.26
CA PHE A 269 -2.82 -9.55 -15.82
C PHE A 269 -3.07 -9.96 -14.37
N GLY A 270 -4.00 -9.29 -13.71
CA GLY A 270 -4.27 -9.41 -12.30
C GLY A 270 -4.82 -10.73 -11.84
N ASN A 271 -5.67 -11.35 -12.64
CA ASN A 271 -6.33 -12.61 -12.29
C ASN A 271 -5.48 -13.85 -12.62
N GLN A 272 -4.22 -13.67 -13.02
CA GLN A 272 -3.34 -14.75 -13.46
C GLN A 272 -2.44 -15.32 -12.36
N GLY A 273 -2.63 -14.90 -11.13
CA GLY A 273 -1.83 -15.31 -9.99
C GLY A 273 -0.70 -14.36 -9.66
N PHE A 274 0.01 -14.65 -8.58
CA PHE A 274 1.12 -13.82 -8.13
C PHE A 274 2.32 -13.96 -9.08
N VAL A 275 2.71 -12.84 -9.64
CA VAL A 275 3.94 -12.75 -10.45
C VAL A 275 4.89 -11.80 -9.73
N GLY A 276 5.94 -12.37 -9.12
CA GLY A 276 7.04 -11.61 -8.53
C GLY A 276 8.16 -11.46 -9.54
N VAL A 277 8.55 -10.22 -9.84
CA VAL A 277 9.61 -9.89 -10.80
C VAL A 277 10.75 -9.11 -10.13
N GLU A 278 11.93 -9.17 -10.72
CA GLU A 278 13.12 -8.47 -10.21
C GLU A 278 13.31 -7.11 -10.86
N ASN A 279 12.88 -6.97 -12.12
CA ASN A 279 12.90 -5.68 -12.78
C ASN A 279 11.54 -5.37 -13.38
N VAL A 280 11.13 -4.12 -13.24
CA VAL A 280 9.87 -3.62 -13.73
C VAL A 280 10.08 -2.24 -14.36
N PHE A 281 9.51 -2.07 -15.55
CA PHE A 281 9.28 -0.76 -16.14
C PHE A 281 7.87 -0.74 -16.67
N THR A 282 6.99 0.01 -16.06
CA THR A 282 5.59 0.11 -16.51
C THR A 282 5.10 1.53 -16.54
N THR A 283 4.15 1.78 -17.41
CA THR A 283 3.46 3.04 -17.54
C THR A 283 1.96 2.78 -17.62
N THR A 284 1.21 3.57 -16.91
CA THR A 284 -0.25 3.60 -16.96
C THR A 284 -0.67 4.99 -17.39
N PHE A 285 -1.46 5.07 -18.44
CA PHE A 285 -2.11 6.30 -18.87
C PHE A 285 -3.63 6.15 -18.79
N GLU A 286 -4.31 7.19 -18.33
CA GLU A 286 -5.74 7.19 -18.18
C GLU A 286 -6.33 8.56 -18.49
N GLY A 287 -7.22 8.61 -19.48
CA GLY A 287 -8.08 9.77 -19.73
C GLY A 287 -9.46 9.54 -19.13
N TYR A 288 -10.05 10.54 -18.46
CA TYR A 288 -11.33 10.38 -17.81
C TYR A 288 -12.26 11.59 -17.96
N LEU A 289 -13.56 11.28 -17.92
CA LEU A 289 -14.64 12.26 -17.78
C LEU A 289 -15.16 12.21 -16.36
N THR A 290 -15.37 13.34 -15.71
CA THR A 290 -15.83 13.39 -14.32
C THR A 290 -17.06 14.27 -14.16
N LYS A 291 -18.03 13.82 -13.35
CA LYS A 291 -19.22 14.59 -12.97
C LYS A 291 -19.65 14.22 -11.55
N SER A 292 -20.05 15.23 -10.79
CA SER A 292 -20.62 15.01 -9.46
C SER A 292 -22.16 15.08 -9.53
N ILE A 293 -22.82 14.05 -9.03
CA ILE A 293 -24.29 13.95 -8.98
C ILE A 293 -24.66 13.51 -7.56
N LEU A 294 -25.48 14.27 -6.85
CA LEU A 294 -25.95 13.97 -5.48
C LEU A 294 -24.82 13.68 -4.48
N GLY A 295 -23.69 14.40 -4.64
CA GLY A 295 -22.52 14.22 -3.76
C GLY A 295 -21.70 12.94 -4.04
N ILE A 296 -22.02 12.21 -5.11
CA ILE A 296 -21.22 11.10 -5.63
C ILE A 296 -20.46 11.62 -6.83
N LYS A 297 -19.14 11.44 -6.84
CA LYS A 297 -18.30 11.72 -8.01
C LYS A 297 -18.27 10.48 -8.88
N PHE A 298 -18.69 10.62 -10.12
CA PHE A 298 -18.62 9.61 -11.17
C PHE A 298 -17.46 9.94 -12.09
N GLU A 299 -16.69 8.93 -12.46
CA GLU A 299 -15.67 9.04 -13.50
C GLU A 299 -15.85 7.88 -14.50
N LEU A 300 -15.83 8.22 -15.78
CA LEU A 300 -15.73 7.27 -16.88
C LEU A 300 -14.33 7.42 -17.45
N ALA A 301 -13.57 6.36 -17.51
CA ALA A 301 -12.18 6.37 -17.90
C ALA A 301 -11.89 5.43 -19.07
N ALA A 302 -10.93 5.81 -19.91
CA ALA A 302 -10.25 4.90 -20.81
C ALA A 302 -8.79 4.82 -20.38
N PHE A 303 -8.22 3.62 -20.38
CA PHE A 303 -6.87 3.38 -19.91
C PHE A 303 -6.02 2.57 -20.90
N LEU A 304 -4.73 2.75 -20.76
CA LEU A 304 -3.67 2.01 -21.43
C LEU A 304 -2.58 1.72 -20.40
N ASP A 305 -2.29 0.45 -20.17
CA ASP A 305 -1.19 -0.01 -19.34
C ASP A 305 -0.16 -0.70 -20.25
N ALA A 306 1.10 -0.39 -20.06
CA ALA A 306 2.19 -0.98 -20.84
C ALA A 306 3.42 -1.16 -19.96
N GLY A 307 4.16 -2.26 -20.16
CA GLY A 307 5.37 -2.47 -19.40
C GLY A 307 6.24 -3.60 -19.90
N THR A 308 7.44 -3.65 -19.34
CA THR A 308 8.40 -4.73 -19.52
C THR A 308 8.79 -5.29 -18.17
N LEU A 309 8.77 -6.60 -18.02
CA LEU A 309 9.07 -7.33 -16.81
C LEU A 309 10.20 -8.32 -17.06
N THR A 310 11.11 -8.47 -16.09
CA THR A 310 12.19 -9.47 -16.16
C THR A 310 12.46 -10.11 -14.81
N GLY A 311 13.06 -11.32 -14.82
CA GLY A 311 13.45 -12.01 -13.60
C GLY A 311 12.29 -12.62 -12.82
N SER A 312 11.30 -13.19 -13.50
CA SER A 312 10.18 -13.85 -12.86
C SER A 312 10.51 -15.26 -12.40
N LYS A 313 10.03 -15.63 -11.20
CA LYS A 313 9.98 -17.02 -10.73
C LYS A 313 8.73 -17.77 -11.20
N PHE A 314 7.73 -17.06 -11.65
CA PHE A 314 6.41 -17.60 -11.95
C PHE A 314 6.10 -17.47 -13.43
N THR A 315 5.30 -18.40 -13.92
CA THR A 315 4.76 -18.37 -15.28
C THR A 315 3.27 -18.06 -15.22
N VAL A 316 2.78 -17.32 -16.20
CA VAL A 316 1.34 -17.18 -16.43
C VAL A 316 0.98 -18.16 -17.55
N GLY A 317 0.28 -19.24 -17.22
CA GLY A 317 0.08 -20.34 -18.14
C GLY A 317 1.42 -20.90 -18.67
N ASP A 318 1.59 -20.93 -19.98
CA ASP A 318 2.84 -21.35 -20.66
C ASP A 318 3.84 -20.21 -20.86
N TYR A 319 3.52 -18.98 -20.44
CA TYR A 319 4.37 -17.80 -20.63
C TYR A 319 5.29 -17.58 -19.44
N GLY A 320 6.58 -17.70 -19.66
CA GLY A 320 7.62 -17.27 -18.70
C GLY A 320 7.91 -15.78 -18.86
N PHE A 321 7.94 -15.03 -17.77
CA PHE A 321 8.32 -13.61 -17.80
C PHE A 321 9.84 -13.42 -17.79
N SER A 322 10.49 -13.79 -18.88
CA SER A 322 11.88 -13.44 -19.09
C SER A 322 11.99 -12.36 -20.18
N ASN A 323 12.07 -11.09 -19.76
CA ASN A 323 12.11 -9.95 -20.66
C ASN A 323 10.84 -9.77 -21.52
N THR A 324 9.68 -9.84 -20.89
CA THR A 324 8.38 -9.87 -21.54
C THR A 324 7.77 -8.48 -21.60
N SER A 325 7.24 -8.09 -22.74
CA SER A 325 6.47 -6.87 -22.95
C SER A 325 4.98 -7.14 -22.79
N LEU A 326 4.33 -6.41 -21.92
CA LEU A 326 2.91 -6.52 -21.61
C LEU A 326 2.20 -5.23 -21.98
N VAL A 327 1.07 -5.33 -22.66
CA VAL A 327 0.22 -4.17 -22.96
C VAL A 327 -1.24 -4.55 -22.78
N ASP A 328 -1.98 -3.71 -22.08
CA ASP A 328 -3.44 -3.83 -22.03
C ASP A 328 -4.12 -2.47 -22.13
N TYR A 329 -5.36 -2.46 -22.57
CA TYR A 329 -6.20 -1.27 -22.59
C TYR A 329 -7.66 -1.62 -22.36
N GLY A 330 -8.42 -0.66 -21.86
CA GLY A 330 -9.83 -0.87 -21.57
C GLY A 330 -10.56 0.38 -21.13
N LEU A 331 -11.72 0.15 -20.55
CA LEU A 331 -12.61 1.17 -20.01
C LEU A 331 -12.83 0.93 -18.53
N GLY A 332 -13.08 2.02 -17.79
CA GLY A 332 -13.32 1.93 -16.36
C GLY A 332 -14.38 2.91 -15.89
N ILE A 333 -15.07 2.55 -14.81
CA ILE A 333 -16.00 3.40 -14.08
C ILE A 333 -15.49 3.53 -12.66
N ARG A 334 -15.51 4.76 -12.14
CA ARG A 334 -15.15 5.04 -10.76
C ARG A 334 -16.25 5.81 -10.08
N LEU A 335 -16.52 5.40 -8.85
CA LEU A 335 -17.45 6.05 -7.96
C LEU A 335 -16.69 6.47 -6.71
N SER A 336 -16.83 7.71 -6.30
CA SER A 336 -16.29 8.15 -5.03
C SER A 336 -17.30 9.01 -4.26
N LYS A 337 -17.37 8.78 -2.96
CA LYS A 337 -18.23 9.51 -2.04
C LYS A 337 -17.56 9.60 -0.68
N THR A 338 -17.65 10.75 -0.05
CA THR A 338 -17.29 10.88 1.36
C THR A 338 -18.50 10.47 2.20
N VAL A 339 -18.36 9.39 2.96
CA VAL A 339 -19.36 8.88 3.89
C VAL A 339 -18.77 8.96 5.29
N PHE A 340 -19.42 9.70 6.16
CA PHE A 340 -18.97 9.90 7.55
C PHE A 340 -17.54 10.44 7.68
N GLY A 341 -17.14 11.33 6.75
CA GLY A 341 -15.79 11.88 6.73
C GLY A 341 -14.72 10.95 6.18
N GLN A 342 -15.09 9.73 5.74
CA GLN A 342 -14.20 8.78 5.11
C GLN A 342 -14.48 8.71 3.61
N PRO A 343 -13.45 8.82 2.76
CA PRO A 343 -13.64 8.64 1.34
C PRO A 343 -13.82 7.15 1.02
N LEU A 344 -14.92 6.83 0.37
CA LEU A 344 -15.18 5.52 -0.21
C LEU A 344 -14.94 5.60 -1.72
N TYR A 345 -14.25 4.61 -2.24
CA TYR A 345 -13.94 4.46 -3.65
C TYR A 345 -14.38 3.09 -4.13
N LEU A 346 -15.04 3.06 -5.26
CA LEU A 346 -15.29 1.85 -6.02
C LEU A 346 -14.80 2.09 -7.45
N ARG A 347 -14.01 1.19 -7.95
CA ARG A 347 -13.49 1.19 -9.29
C ARG A 347 -13.83 -0.14 -9.95
N ILE A 348 -14.32 -0.07 -11.17
CA ILE A 348 -14.66 -1.21 -12.00
C ILE A 348 -13.98 -0.96 -13.35
N ASP A 349 -12.98 -1.75 -13.69
CA ASP A 349 -12.29 -1.69 -14.97
C ASP A 349 -12.63 -2.94 -15.81
N LYS A 350 -12.72 -2.76 -17.10
CA LYS A 350 -12.87 -3.83 -18.09
C LYS A 350 -11.74 -3.73 -19.08
N PRO A 351 -10.68 -4.54 -18.95
CA PRO A 351 -9.71 -4.72 -20.03
C PRO A 351 -10.43 -5.22 -21.27
N MET A 352 -10.16 -4.64 -22.41
CA MET A 352 -10.75 -5.01 -23.70
C MET A 352 -9.80 -5.85 -24.54
N LYS A 353 -8.51 -5.64 -24.34
CA LYS A 353 -7.46 -6.41 -25.00
C LYS A 353 -6.22 -6.44 -24.12
N ALA A 354 -5.56 -7.58 -24.10
CA ALA A 354 -4.24 -7.76 -23.52
C ALA A 354 -3.30 -8.46 -24.51
N THR A 355 -2.04 -8.10 -24.49
CA THR A 355 -1.01 -8.71 -25.33
C THR A 355 0.24 -9.01 -24.51
N ILE A 356 0.88 -10.14 -24.82
CA ILE A 356 2.21 -10.50 -24.34
C ILE A 356 3.12 -10.59 -25.57
N ASP A 357 4.22 -9.83 -25.57
CA ASP A 357 5.18 -9.72 -26.68
C ASP A 357 4.52 -9.45 -28.06
N GLY A 358 3.39 -8.70 -28.03
CA GLY A 358 2.62 -8.34 -29.21
C GLY A 358 1.56 -9.36 -29.60
N GLU A 359 1.55 -10.56 -29.04
CA GLU A 359 0.51 -11.58 -29.28
C GLU A 359 -0.70 -11.36 -28.39
N SER A 360 -1.88 -11.39 -28.97
CA SER A 360 -3.14 -11.21 -28.24
C SER A 360 -3.47 -12.46 -27.41
N ILE A 361 -3.82 -12.25 -26.14
CA ILE A 361 -4.15 -13.33 -25.21
C ILE A 361 -5.65 -13.35 -24.97
N GLU A 362 -6.25 -14.51 -25.19
CA GLU A 362 -7.64 -14.76 -24.85
C GLU A 362 -7.80 -15.06 -23.35
N GLY A 363 -8.95 -14.70 -22.76
CA GLY A 363 -9.27 -14.97 -21.36
C GLY A 363 -8.76 -13.95 -20.34
N MET A 364 -7.99 -12.94 -20.74
CA MET A 364 -7.53 -11.85 -19.85
C MET A 364 -8.46 -10.63 -19.83
N ASN A 365 -9.73 -10.82 -20.15
CA ASN A 365 -10.70 -9.73 -20.28
C ASN A 365 -11.71 -9.68 -19.13
N ASP A 366 -11.33 -10.15 -17.95
CA ASP A 366 -12.24 -10.17 -16.82
C ASP A 366 -12.45 -8.78 -16.20
N TRP A 367 -13.57 -8.63 -15.53
CA TRP A 367 -13.87 -7.42 -14.81
C TRP A 367 -12.94 -7.30 -13.59
N VAL A 368 -12.32 -6.13 -13.44
CA VAL A 368 -11.42 -5.83 -12.34
C VAL A 368 -12.11 -4.89 -11.36
N PHE A 369 -12.32 -5.35 -10.14
CA PHE A 369 -12.96 -4.58 -9.08
C PHE A 369 -11.92 -4.10 -8.07
N SER A 370 -11.94 -2.82 -7.70
CA SER A 370 -11.03 -2.26 -6.72
C SER A 370 -11.71 -1.23 -5.84
N PHE A 371 -11.28 -1.20 -4.58
CA PHE A 371 -11.72 -0.20 -3.59
C PHE A 371 -10.62 0.84 -3.31
N GLN A 372 -9.67 0.99 -4.20
CA GLN A 372 -8.55 1.93 -4.08
C GLN A 372 -8.83 3.23 -4.84
N LYS A 373 -8.29 4.32 -4.32
CA LYS A 373 -8.42 5.65 -4.93
C LYS A 373 -7.62 5.81 -6.20
N SER A 374 -6.42 5.27 -6.21
CA SER A 374 -5.40 5.61 -7.22
C SER A 374 -4.98 4.41 -8.05
N ILE A 375 -4.49 4.75 -9.19
CA ILE A 375 -3.71 3.90 -10.05
C ILE A 375 -2.36 3.69 -9.39
#